data_89007b9a8af8effec0069db26523f04e
#
_entry.id   89007b9a8af8effec0069db26523f04e
#
_cell.length_a   1.000
_cell.length_b   1.000
_cell.length_c   1.000
_cell.angle_alpha   90.00
_cell.angle_beta   90.00
_cell.angle_gamma   90.00
#
_symmetry.space_group_name_H-M   'P 1'
#
loop_
_entity.id
_entity.type
_entity.pdbx_description
1 polymer ?
#
loop_
_entity_poly.entity_id
_entity_poly.type
_entity_poly.pdbx_seq_one_letter_code
_entity_poly.pdbx_strand_id
1 'polypeptide(L)'
;MLKLIHITKRYHYQKVLDDICMELPDCGLVAIVGPSGCGKSTLLHIMGGIDKDFQGCLEYNGKAVKHHLSRYRRQHMSFIFQDFYLIKWLSVHQNIKLSHFFYPQAKSQQNLDIKTFEDLKIPSLSQGQKQRIAYLRAHYQKADILLCDEPTGSLDPTHAKHVMECLKEESQERLVILVSHNMPLVEKYCDEIYEMNDGHIQSHRIKRIVAKKSLAIHPLYRQYFSKMRLSLMSFLSHKSRSLQLIFGLTLSFLCIVLTLTMSHGLEKQIQDYIYSLVPASSISFQNQQHLSIDQSFVQQLSSHVAITRVQLFLDDYECLGIGFHSERYQESQTLFIGDDASPYLHLQLKLGHYPKEDQDILLSLSTAKHLLKEQDDLSSLINQKIYAWYQYQNQVKAISYRIVGITDQSTTLDTLYQKENAYIHLLKGVYYDDELSVKKTLGLIYVNPQYQRSQIIAQLKKDYPEYQFLEVGATTSKNVTQTMSQVRIVLSIFSVLAIISSLFLIGEVMFLNVVQKKKDLAIMKCFGASSFDLLRIVFYESIEIVLIAQLICVFLYWQLLNFVNQFIQNMLLNNTFFFAFDYQLLLLVFGISYGLVIISQLPPLVYVFKMNTVKHLKDSS
;
A
#
# COMPACT_ATOMS: atom_id res chain seq x y z
N MET A 1 24.56 39.45 -24.77
CA MET A 1 23.71 40.65 -24.83
C MET A 1 22.25 40.30 -24.60
N LEU A 2 21.59 40.92 -23.63
CA LEU A 2 20.17 40.73 -23.27
C LEU A 2 19.38 41.89 -23.85
N LYS A 3 18.29 41.56 -24.60
CA LYS A 3 17.41 42.58 -25.21
C LYS A 3 15.97 42.34 -24.83
N LEU A 4 15.26 43.39 -24.48
CA LEU A 4 13.82 43.44 -24.27
C LEU A 4 13.22 44.25 -25.42
N ILE A 5 12.21 43.69 -26.09
CA ILE A 5 11.62 44.28 -27.28
C ILE A 5 10.10 44.35 -27.06
N HIS A 6 9.59 45.59 -26.91
CA HIS A 6 8.16 45.88 -26.73
C HIS A 6 7.51 45.09 -25.63
N ILE A 7 8.15 44.98 -24.44
CA ILE A 7 7.64 44.22 -23.30
C ILE A 7 6.46 44.95 -22.64
N THR A 8 5.29 44.31 -22.67
CA THR A 8 4.08 44.79 -22.01
C THR A 8 3.55 43.69 -21.08
N LYS A 9 3.20 44.05 -19.83
CA LYS A 9 2.66 43.15 -18.83
C LYS A 9 1.42 43.71 -18.16
N ARG A 10 0.37 42.88 -18.05
CA ARG A 10 -0.86 43.20 -17.30
C ARG A 10 -1.12 42.18 -16.21
N TYR A 11 -1.54 42.65 -15.06
CA TYR A 11 -2.12 41.81 -14.00
C TYR A 11 -3.60 42.17 -13.85
N HIS A 12 -4.49 41.27 -14.18
CA HIS A 12 -5.93 41.55 -14.32
C HIS A 12 -6.17 42.75 -15.27
N TYR A 13 -6.67 43.85 -14.77
CA TYR A 13 -6.96 45.04 -15.57
C TYR A 13 -5.86 46.11 -15.51
N GLN A 14 -4.88 45.97 -14.62
CA GLN A 14 -3.81 46.94 -14.45
C GLN A 14 -2.60 46.63 -15.35
N LYS A 15 -2.20 47.60 -16.16
CA LYS A 15 -1.00 47.57 -16.95
C LYS A 15 0.18 47.95 -16.04
N VAL A 16 1.11 47.03 -15.83
CA VAL A 16 2.28 47.19 -14.92
C VAL A 16 3.55 47.53 -15.68
N LEU A 17 3.68 47.02 -16.89
CA LEU A 17 4.75 47.38 -17.82
C LEU A 17 4.12 47.75 -19.15
N ASP A 18 4.60 48.82 -19.75
CA ASP A 18 4.09 49.36 -21.00
C ASP A 18 5.18 49.65 -21.97
N ASP A 19 5.26 48.83 -23.01
CA ASP A 19 6.14 49.00 -24.16
C ASP A 19 7.63 49.22 -23.82
N ILE A 20 8.18 48.38 -22.92
CA ILE A 20 9.57 48.46 -22.48
C ILE A 20 10.50 47.93 -23.55
N CYS A 21 11.40 48.78 -23.99
CA CYS A 21 12.52 48.42 -24.85
C CYS A 21 13.84 48.73 -24.12
N MET A 22 14.70 47.68 -23.98
CA MET A 22 16.01 47.82 -23.33
C MET A 22 17.04 46.94 -24.04
N GLU A 23 18.24 47.49 -24.15
CA GLU A 23 19.40 46.74 -24.62
C GLU A 23 20.49 46.83 -23.56
N LEU A 24 20.86 45.67 -23.00
CA LEU A 24 21.74 45.57 -21.83
C LEU A 24 23.14 45.09 -22.26
N PRO A 25 24.20 45.60 -21.61
CA PRO A 25 25.58 45.20 -21.93
C PRO A 25 25.83 43.73 -21.62
N ASP A 26 26.97 43.20 -22.05
CA ASP A 26 27.38 41.83 -21.75
C ASP A 26 27.99 41.67 -20.35
N CYS A 27 28.45 42.75 -19.74
CA CYS A 27 28.97 42.83 -18.37
C CYS A 27 28.82 44.25 -17.83
N GLY A 28 28.97 44.44 -16.54
CA GLY A 28 28.81 45.72 -15.87
C GLY A 28 27.71 45.68 -14.82
N LEU A 29 27.63 46.70 -13.98
CA LEU A 29 26.61 46.87 -12.93
C LEU A 29 25.54 47.83 -13.41
N VAL A 30 24.38 47.34 -13.73
CA VAL A 30 23.21 48.08 -14.23
C VAL A 30 22.18 48.23 -13.11
N ALA A 31 21.71 49.42 -12.84
CA ALA A 31 20.63 49.68 -11.90
C ALA A 31 19.32 50.04 -12.59
N ILE A 32 18.21 49.52 -12.06
CA ILE A 32 16.83 49.93 -12.38
C ILE A 32 16.27 50.62 -11.15
N VAL A 33 16.02 51.92 -11.23
CA VAL A 33 15.54 52.74 -10.12
C VAL A 33 14.15 53.32 -10.41
N GLY A 34 13.44 53.72 -9.38
CA GLY A 34 12.10 54.34 -9.51
C GLY A 34 11.25 54.13 -8.27
N PRO A 35 10.06 54.74 -8.18
CA PRO A 35 9.17 54.67 -7.05
C PRO A 35 8.69 53.20 -6.79
N SER A 36 8.21 52.94 -5.56
CA SER A 36 7.63 51.63 -5.23
C SER A 36 6.40 51.38 -6.09
N GLY A 37 6.25 50.13 -6.58
CA GLY A 37 5.07 49.76 -7.39
C GLY A 37 5.18 50.06 -8.90
N CYS A 38 6.21 50.80 -9.40
CA CYS A 38 6.30 51.14 -10.82
C CYS A 38 6.66 49.98 -11.77
N GLY A 39 6.79 48.73 -11.24
CA GLY A 39 7.01 47.53 -12.09
C GLY A 39 8.41 46.95 -12.12
N LYS A 40 9.37 47.47 -11.34
CA LYS A 40 10.81 47.05 -11.36
C LYS A 40 11.01 45.55 -11.10
N SER A 41 10.46 45.01 -10.04
CA SER A 41 10.58 43.57 -9.73
C SER A 41 9.87 42.71 -10.78
N THR A 42 8.76 43.19 -11.36
CA THR A 42 8.07 42.51 -12.46
C THR A 42 8.99 42.44 -13.70
N LEU A 43 9.64 43.53 -14.02
CA LEU A 43 10.60 43.58 -15.13
C LEU A 43 11.77 42.63 -14.90
N LEU A 44 12.33 42.60 -13.66
CA LEU A 44 13.38 41.68 -13.26
C LEU A 44 12.95 40.22 -13.38
N HIS A 45 11.71 39.88 -12.99
CA HIS A 45 11.16 38.53 -13.14
C HIS A 45 11.00 38.12 -14.63
N ILE A 46 10.63 39.03 -15.51
CA ILE A 46 10.57 38.79 -16.96
C ILE A 46 11.97 38.56 -17.50
N MET A 47 12.93 39.44 -17.21
CA MET A 47 14.36 39.29 -17.63
C MET A 47 14.92 37.95 -17.20
N GLY A 48 14.58 37.51 -15.98
CA GLY A 48 14.99 36.23 -15.42
C GLY A 48 14.22 35.02 -15.95
N GLY A 49 13.23 35.20 -16.81
CA GLY A 49 12.40 34.14 -17.34
C GLY A 49 11.55 33.41 -16.28
N ILE A 50 11.28 34.05 -15.12
CA ILE A 50 10.40 33.54 -14.07
C ILE A 50 8.95 33.80 -14.44
N ASP A 51 8.63 35.04 -14.87
CA ASP A 51 7.33 35.38 -15.44
C ASP A 51 7.37 35.13 -16.96
N LYS A 52 6.46 34.30 -17.44
CA LYS A 52 6.34 33.93 -18.86
C LYS A 52 5.15 34.56 -19.57
N ASP A 53 4.28 35.21 -18.79
CA ASP A 53 3.03 35.78 -19.26
C ASP A 53 3.18 37.26 -19.51
N PHE A 54 3.75 37.64 -20.66
CA PHE A 54 3.95 39.00 -21.13
C PHE A 54 3.86 39.06 -22.66
N GLN A 55 3.61 40.25 -23.19
CA GLN A 55 3.63 40.55 -24.61
C GLN A 55 5.02 41.13 -24.98
N GLY A 56 5.45 40.93 -26.22
CA GLY A 56 6.77 41.32 -26.69
C GLY A 56 7.75 40.15 -26.77
N CYS A 57 9.03 40.45 -26.89
CA CYS A 57 10.10 39.47 -27.05
C CYS A 57 11.26 39.72 -26.08
N LEU A 58 11.70 38.65 -25.39
CA LEU A 58 12.94 38.61 -24.62
C LEU A 58 13.96 37.82 -25.41
N GLU A 59 15.10 38.46 -25.74
CA GLU A 59 16.18 37.84 -26.51
C GLU A 59 17.48 37.79 -25.69
N TYR A 60 18.16 36.64 -25.76
CA TYR A 60 19.51 36.50 -25.23
C TYR A 60 20.46 35.98 -26.32
N ASN A 61 21.53 36.73 -26.58
CA ASN A 61 22.50 36.46 -27.66
C ASN A 61 21.83 36.22 -29.03
N GLY A 62 20.83 37.06 -29.37
CA GLY A 62 20.09 37.01 -30.63
C GLY A 62 19.08 35.86 -30.75
N LYS A 63 18.78 35.15 -29.65
CA LYS A 63 17.79 34.06 -29.62
C LYS A 63 16.66 34.41 -28.69
N ALA A 64 15.41 34.22 -29.15
CA ALA A 64 14.22 34.39 -28.32
C ALA A 64 14.16 33.31 -27.22
N VAL A 65 13.95 33.75 -25.99
CA VAL A 65 14.02 32.89 -24.79
C VAL A 65 12.71 32.15 -24.50
N LYS A 66 11.60 32.53 -25.14
CA LYS A 66 10.21 32.14 -24.79
C LYS A 66 9.96 30.64 -24.63
N HIS A 67 10.64 29.79 -25.39
CA HIS A 67 10.36 28.35 -25.43
C HIS A 67 11.24 27.50 -24.49
N HIS A 68 12.35 28.06 -23.94
CA HIS A 68 13.32 27.29 -23.14
C HIS A 68 13.67 27.96 -21.80
N LEU A 69 12.68 28.54 -21.13
CA LEU A 69 12.88 29.35 -19.94
C LEU A 69 13.60 28.61 -18.78
N SER A 70 13.35 27.33 -18.57
CA SER A 70 14.05 26.57 -17.52
C SER A 70 15.54 26.36 -17.85
N ARG A 71 15.85 26.13 -19.14
CA ARG A 71 17.24 26.02 -19.60
C ARG A 71 17.94 27.37 -19.51
N TYR A 72 17.27 28.45 -19.91
CA TYR A 72 17.77 29.82 -19.82
C TYR A 72 18.11 30.18 -18.36
N ARG A 73 17.16 30.00 -17.41
CA ARG A 73 17.41 30.23 -15.97
C ARG A 73 18.63 29.46 -15.47
N ARG A 74 18.73 28.20 -15.83
CA ARG A 74 19.75 27.29 -15.36
C ARG A 74 21.15 27.60 -15.85
N GLN A 75 21.25 28.01 -17.13
CA GLN A 75 22.53 28.25 -17.79
C GLN A 75 23.01 29.66 -17.61
N HIS A 76 22.09 30.64 -17.63
CA HIS A 76 22.46 32.05 -17.83
C HIS A 76 22.02 32.96 -16.69
N MET A 77 21.16 32.49 -15.75
CA MET A 77 20.59 33.33 -14.72
C MET A 77 20.95 32.90 -13.31
N SER A 78 21.32 33.85 -12.45
CA SER A 78 21.34 33.70 -11.00
C SER A 78 20.55 34.83 -10.36
N PHE A 79 20.05 34.59 -9.12
CA PHE A 79 19.12 35.50 -8.45
C PHE A 79 19.50 35.75 -7.00
N ILE A 80 19.41 37.01 -6.58
CA ILE A 80 19.32 37.46 -5.21
C ILE A 80 17.97 38.13 -5.06
N PHE A 81 17.02 37.45 -4.36
CA PHE A 81 15.67 37.95 -4.09
C PHE A 81 15.62 38.74 -2.81
N GLN A 82 14.67 39.65 -2.67
CA GLN A 82 14.42 40.45 -1.48
C GLN A 82 14.19 39.58 -0.24
N ASP A 83 13.41 38.48 -0.35
CA ASP A 83 13.11 37.52 0.74
C ASP A 83 14.12 36.38 0.83
N PHE A 84 15.26 36.43 0.11
CA PHE A 84 16.33 35.44 0.03
C PHE A 84 15.91 34.07 -0.51
N TYR A 85 14.68 33.64 -0.35
CA TYR A 85 14.11 32.35 -0.76
C TYR A 85 15.02 31.17 -0.48
N LEU A 86 15.40 31.00 0.79
CA LEU A 86 16.13 29.85 1.28
C LEU A 86 15.15 28.72 1.64
N ILE A 87 15.47 27.51 1.21
CA ILE A 87 14.65 26.32 1.52
C ILE A 87 14.97 25.89 2.95
N LYS A 88 13.97 25.97 3.85
CA LYS A 88 14.15 25.84 5.31
C LYS A 88 14.67 24.47 5.75
N TRP A 89 14.33 23.41 5.03
CA TRP A 89 14.73 22.05 5.34
C TRP A 89 16.07 21.63 4.73
N LEU A 90 16.65 22.44 3.85
CA LEU A 90 18.02 22.24 3.38
C LEU A 90 19.03 22.91 4.32
N SER A 91 20.21 22.29 4.47
CA SER A 91 21.32 22.92 5.16
C SER A 91 21.82 24.17 4.40
N VAL A 92 22.65 24.99 5.04
CA VAL A 92 23.29 26.14 4.41
C VAL A 92 24.06 25.72 3.15
N HIS A 93 24.89 24.70 3.27
CA HIS A 93 25.66 24.15 2.14
C HIS A 93 24.79 23.69 0.98
N GLN A 94 23.66 23.04 1.27
CA GLN A 94 22.71 22.56 0.27
C GLN A 94 21.94 23.71 -0.40
N ASN A 95 21.60 24.75 0.36
CA ASN A 95 21.01 25.97 -0.23
C ASN A 95 21.97 26.67 -1.19
N ILE A 96 23.25 26.77 -0.84
CA ILE A 96 24.26 27.35 -1.72
C ILE A 96 24.41 26.52 -3.00
N LYS A 97 24.44 25.21 -2.87
CA LYS A 97 24.56 24.28 -4.00
C LYS A 97 23.23 23.91 -4.68
N LEU A 98 22.13 24.63 -4.42
CA LEU A 98 20.80 24.26 -4.89
C LEU A 98 20.74 24.06 -6.41
N SER A 99 21.37 24.92 -7.19
CA SER A 99 21.44 24.81 -8.66
C SER A 99 22.15 23.53 -9.13
N HIS A 100 23.11 23.03 -8.34
CA HIS A 100 23.86 21.80 -8.66
C HIS A 100 23.03 20.52 -8.57
N PHE A 101 21.96 20.48 -7.76
CA PHE A 101 21.03 19.35 -7.75
C PHE A 101 20.35 19.15 -9.10
N PHE A 102 20.20 20.22 -9.86
CA PHE A 102 19.57 20.17 -11.18
C PHE A 102 20.59 20.05 -12.30
N TYR A 103 21.78 20.68 -12.10
CA TYR A 103 22.89 20.66 -13.07
C TYR A 103 24.23 20.81 -12.37
N PRO A 104 24.99 19.75 -12.20
CA PRO A 104 26.34 19.86 -11.69
C PRO A 104 27.23 20.55 -12.74
N GLN A 105 27.78 21.66 -12.35
CA GLN A 105 28.88 22.30 -13.08
C GLN A 105 30.19 21.60 -12.68
N ALA A 106 31.23 21.69 -13.54
CA ALA A 106 32.55 21.21 -13.18
C ALA A 106 33.03 21.87 -11.88
N LYS A 107 33.70 21.08 -11.03
CA LYS A 107 34.13 21.44 -9.67
C LYS A 107 34.70 22.86 -9.62
N SER A 108 33.98 23.80 -9.05
CA SER A 108 34.57 25.06 -8.60
C SER A 108 35.37 24.75 -7.34
N GLN A 109 36.68 24.83 -7.40
CA GLN A 109 37.61 24.61 -6.28
C GLN A 109 37.71 25.82 -5.35
N GLN A 110 36.78 26.77 -5.39
CA GLN A 110 36.83 27.87 -4.44
C GLN A 110 36.39 27.40 -3.09
N ASN A 111 37.33 27.37 -2.14
CA ASN A 111 37.07 27.27 -0.70
C ASN A 111 36.32 28.55 -0.29
N LEU A 112 34.98 28.49 -0.41
CA LEU A 112 34.14 29.47 0.25
C LEU A 112 34.29 29.26 1.76
N ASP A 113 34.57 30.32 2.49
CA ASP A 113 34.69 30.30 3.94
C ASP A 113 33.31 30.09 4.59
N ILE A 114 32.73 28.91 4.34
CA ILE A 114 31.39 28.48 4.79
C ILE A 114 31.47 27.84 6.18
N LYS A 115 32.68 27.51 6.63
CA LYS A 115 32.88 26.75 7.88
C LYS A 115 32.15 27.31 9.09
N THR A 116 31.97 28.63 9.15
CA THR A 116 31.24 29.32 10.22
C THR A 116 29.73 29.06 10.20
N PHE A 117 29.12 28.53 9.13
CA PHE A 117 27.68 28.39 8.97
C PHE A 117 27.22 26.96 8.66
N GLU A 118 28.13 26.00 8.49
CA GLU A 118 27.80 24.66 7.98
C GLU A 118 26.77 23.93 8.84
N ASP A 119 26.83 24.09 10.16
CA ASP A 119 25.97 23.39 11.12
C ASP A 119 24.69 24.17 11.50
N LEU A 120 24.51 25.39 11.02
CA LEU A 120 23.36 26.19 11.35
C LEU A 120 22.14 25.83 10.48
N LYS A 121 20.98 25.78 11.14
CA LYS A 121 19.70 25.62 10.44
C LYS A 121 19.22 26.95 9.89
N ILE A 122 18.65 26.96 8.68
CA ILE A 122 18.13 28.18 8.04
C ILE A 122 17.20 29.01 8.93
N PRO A 123 16.26 28.41 9.73
CA PRO A 123 15.39 29.20 10.60
C PRO A 123 16.11 29.97 11.71
N SER A 124 17.28 29.51 12.17
CA SER A 124 18.05 30.15 13.25
C SER A 124 18.98 31.28 12.79
N LEU A 125 19.06 31.52 11.49
CA LEU A 125 19.96 32.53 10.92
C LEU A 125 19.40 33.93 11.06
N SER A 126 20.29 34.91 11.35
CA SER A 126 19.96 36.34 11.25
C SER A 126 19.69 36.74 9.79
N GLN A 127 19.06 37.90 9.59
CA GLN A 127 18.74 38.39 8.26
C GLN A 127 19.99 38.64 7.41
N GLY A 128 21.06 39.21 8.02
CA GLY A 128 22.34 39.40 7.34
C GLY A 128 23.02 38.08 6.97
N GLN A 129 22.91 37.02 7.82
CA GLN A 129 23.42 35.69 7.49
C GLN A 129 22.64 35.06 6.32
N LYS A 130 21.31 35.17 6.30
CA LYS A 130 20.48 34.70 5.19
C LYS A 130 20.86 35.39 3.88
N GLN A 131 21.14 36.67 3.93
CA GLN A 131 21.58 37.43 2.76
C GLN A 131 22.94 36.98 2.25
N ARG A 132 23.93 36.78 3.14
CA ARG A 132 25.23 36.23 2.73
C ARG A 132 25.09 34.87 2.07
N ILE A 133 24.22 34.01 2.57
CA ILE A 133 23.94 32.68 1.95
C ILE A 133 23.30 32.85 0.57
N ALA A 134 22.34 33.80 0.41
CA ALA A 134 21.73 34.09 -0.88
C ALA A 134 22.76 34.62 -1.90
N TYR A 135 23.67 35.48 -1.46
CA TYR A 135 24.79 35.96 -2.27
C TYR A 135 25.73 34.81 -2.66
N LEU A 136 26.16 33.98 -1.69
CA LEU A 136 27.04 32.84 -1.95
C LEU A 136 26.39 31.83 -2.92
N ARG A 137 25.08 31.61 -2.82
CA ARG A 137 24.30 30.78 -3.77
C ARG A 137 24.37 31.34 -5.18
N ALA A 138 24.17 32.64 -5.33
CA ALA A 138 24.22 33.34 -6.63
C ALA A 138 25.63 33.38 -7.22
N HIS A 139 26.63 33.59 -6.39
CA HIS A 139 28.06 33.55 -6.74
C HIS A 139 28.47 32.14 -7.19
N TYR A 140 28.09 31.12 -6.43
CA TYR A 140 28.41 29.71 -6.70
C TYR A 140 27.82 29.20 -8.01
N GLN A 141 26.67 29.74 -8.44
CA GLN A 141 26.01 29.33 -9.67
C GLN A 141 26.77 29.77 -10.95
N LYS A 142 27.64 30.79 -10.89
CA LYS A 142 28.46 31.32 -12.01
C LYS A 142 27.68 31.52 -13.31
N ALA A 143 26.46 32.07 -13.21
CA ALA A 143 25.62 32.37 -14.36
C ALA A 143 26.11 33.68 -15.06
N ASP A 144 25.83 33.83 -16.36
CA ASP A 144 26.23 34.99 -17.13
C ASP A 144 25.58 36.31 -16.66
N ILE A 145 24.40 36.20 -16.05
CA ILE A 145 23.58 37.33 -15.58
C ILE A 145 23.20 37.10 -14.11
N LEU A 146 23.44 38.08 -13.26
CA LEU A 146 23.01 38.14 -11.87
C LEU A 146 21.92 39.19 -11.71
N LEU A 147 20.75 38.76 -11.28
CA LEU A 147 19.58 39.62 -11.01
C LEU A 147 19.41 39.80 -9.51
N CYS A 148 19.36 41.04 -9.04
CA CYS A 148 19.26 41.42 -7.64
C CYS A 148 18.04 42.29 -7.40
N ASP A 149 17.06 41.81 -6.60
CA ASP A 149 15.88 42.54 -6.20
C ASP A 149 16.08 43.12 -4.79
N GLU A 150 16.31 44.42 -4.67
CA GLU A 150 16.58 45.19 -3.46
C GLU A 150 17.64 44.55 -2.53
N PRO A 151 18.86 44.26 -3.02
CA PRO A 151 19.86 43.49 -2.25
C PRO A 151 20.39 44.24 -1.02
N THR A 152 20.11 45.53 -0.85
CA THR A 152 20.57 46.37 0.27
C THR A 152 19.45 46.91 1.14
N GLY A 153 18.16 46.60 0.83
CA GLY A 153 16.98 47.25 1.43
C GLY A 153 16.78 47.04 2.95
N SER A 154 17.34 45.95 3.50
CA SER A 154 17.17 45.59 4.91
C SER A 154 18.50 45.63 5.72
N LEU A 155 19.53 46.29 5.17
CA LEU A 155 20.86 46.34 5.77
C LEU A 155 21.20 47.70 6.35
N ASP A 156 22.03 47.69 7.38
CA ASP A 156 22.69 48.89 7.83
C ASP A 156 23.70 49.44 6.77
N PRO A 157 24.04 50.72 6.82
CA PRO A 157 24.82 51.36 5.77
C PRO A 157 26.19 50.71 5.50
N THR A 158 26.83 50.12 6.50
CA THR A 158 28.14 49.48 6.37
C THR A 158 28.03 48.15 5.61
N HIS A 159 27.06 47.32 5.92
CA HIS A 159 26.81 46.08 5.23
C HIS A 159 26.24 46.32 3.84
N ALA A 160 25.41 47.34 3.64
CA ALA A 160 24.89 47.73 2.31
C ALA A 160 26.04 48.12 1.36
N LYS A 161 27.00 48.89 1.89
CA LYS A 161 28.23 49.26 1.12
C LYS A 161 29.02 48.01 0.71
N HIS A 162 29.25 47.09 1.64
CA HIS A 162 30.00 45.85 1.35
C HIS A 162 29.31 45.00 0.29
N VAL A 163 27.99 44.87 0.34
CA VAL A 163 27.22 44.13 -0.68
C VAL A 163 27.39 44.81 -2.06
N MET A 164 27.33 46.14 -2.12
CA MET A 164 27.53 46.85 -3.39
C MET A 164 28.96 46.70 -3.94
N GLU A 165 29.97 46.64 -3.07
CA GLU A 165 31.36 46.37 -3.46
C GLU A 165 31.48 44.94 -4.05
N CYS A 166 30.91 43.94 -3.40
CA CYS A 166 30.87 42.56 -3.92
C CYS A 166 30.14 42.48 -5.29
N LEU A 167 28.98 43.18 -5.44
CA LEU A 167 28.26 43.20 -6.72
C LEU A 167 29.05 43.93 -7.81
N LYS A 168 29.83 44.93 -7.42
CA LYS A 168 30.72 45.65 -8.36
C LYS A 168 31.88 44.77 -8.84
N GLU A 169 32.46 43.97 -7.97
CA GLU A 169 33.47 42.98 -8.34
C GLU A 169 32.91 41.93 -9.28
N GLU A 170 31.73 41.36 -8.98
CA GLU A 170 31.03 40.42 -9.85
C GLU A 170 30.73 40.99 -11.24
N SER A 171 30.43 42.29 -11.31
CA SER A 171 30.08 42.97 -12.55
C SER A 171 31.26 43.12 -13.55
N GLN A 172 32.48 42.86 -13.10
CA GLN A 172 33.66 42.84 -14.02
C GLN A 172 33.68 41.59 -14.90
N GLU A 173 33.06 40.48 -14.42
CA GLU A 173 33.06 39.22 -15.15
C GLU A 173 31.72 38.92 -15.83
N ARG A 174 30.59 39.45 -15.29
CA ARG A 174 29.24 39.18 -15.76
C ARG A 174 28.32 40.40 -15.66
N LEU A 175 27.16 40.33 -16.33
CA LEU A 175 26.13 41.36 -16.19
C LEU A 175 25.46 41.25 -14.84
N VAL A 176 25.47 42.31 -14.06
CA VAL A 176 24.73 42.41 -12.79
C VAL A 176 23.67 43.47 -12.94
N ILE A 177 22.38 43.07 -12.77
CA ILE A 177 21.23 43.97 -12.84
C ILE A 177 20.63 44.06 -11.45
N LEU A 178 20.60 45.22 -10.88
CA LEU A 178 20.01 45.43 -9.56
C LEU A 178 18.81 46.37 -9.62
N VAL A 179 17.77 46.05 -8.86
CA VAL A 179 16.68 46.96 -8.54
C VAL A 179 16.96 47.57 -7.18
N SER A 180 16.93 48.90 -7.08
CA SER A 180 17.16 49.62 -5.82
C SER A 180 16.44 50.96 -5.79
N HIS A 181 16.08 51.40 -4.59
CA HIS A 181 15.59 52.73 -4.30
C HIS A 181 16.66 53.61 -3.64
N ASN A 182 17.85 53.07 -3.34
CA ASN A 182 18.95 53.79 -2.67
C ASN A 182 19.84 54.50 -3.71
N MET A 183 19.41 55.71 -4.10
CA MET A 183 20.13 56.49 -5.12
C MET A 183 21.61 56.77 -4.79
N PRO A 184 22.01 57.14 -3.56
CA PRO A 184 23.39 57.38 -3.22
C PRO A 184 24.33 56.20 -3.52
N LEU A 185 23.88 54.94 -3.23
CA LEU A 185 24.66 53.76 -3.56
C LEU A 185 24.66 53.46 -5.05
N VAL A 186 23.52 53.59 -5.73
CA VAL A 186 23.42 53.41 -7.18
C VAL A 186 24.30 54.39 -7.91
N GLU A 187 24.25 55.66 -7.56
CA GLU A 187 25.10 56.70 -8.16
C GLU A 187 26.59 56.44 -7.98
N LYS A 188 27.00 55.87 -6.86
CA LYS A 188 28.42 55.60 -6.57
C LYS A 188 28.97 54.39 -7.33
N TYR A 189 28.19 53.29 -7.39
CA TYR A 189 28.71 51.98 -7.82
C TYR A 189 28.29 51.55 -9.22
N CYS A 190 27.11 51.99 -9.75
CA CYS A 190 26.58 51.48 -11.01
C CYS A 190 27.19 52.13 -12.23
N ASP A 191 27.35 51.33 -13.28
CA ASP A 191 27.89 51.77 -14.60
C ASP A 191 26.77 52.35 -15.47
N GLU A 192 25.56 51.76 -15.40
CA GLU A 192 24.39 52.24 -16.14
C GLU A 192 23.19 52.33 -15.18
N ILE A 193 22.35 53.33 -15.42
CA ILE A 193 21.15 53.58 -14.61
C ILE A 193 19.94 53.77 -15.51
N TYR A 194 18.91 52.93 -15.35
CA TYR A 194 17.60 53.10 -15.97
C TYR A 194 16.62 53.62 -14.92
N GLU A 195 15.97 54.72 -15.19
CA GLU A 195 14.91 55.29 -14.34
C GLU A 195 13.56 54.85 -14.87
N MET A 196 12.79 54.21 -14.03
CA MET A 196 11.48 53.65 -14.37
C MET A 196 10.37 54.34 -13.57
N ASN A 197 9.30 54.79 -14.26
CA ASN A 197 8.10 55.32 -13.64
C ASN A 197 6.86 54.83 -14.40
N ASP A 198 5.80 54.51 -13.67
CA ASP A 198 4.48 54.08 -14.20
C ASP A 198 4.58 53.05 -15.35
N GLY A 199 5.47 52.08 -15.22
CA GLY A 199 5.63 51.04 -16.21
C GLY A 199 6.45 51.38 -17.44
N HIS A 200 7.03 52.57 -17.54
CA HIS A 200 7.88 53.05 -18.66
C HIS A 200 9.30 53.37 -18.21
N ILE A 201 10.27 53.27 -19.14
CA ILE A 201 11.62 53.78 -18.93
C ILE A 201 11.61 55.29 -19.28
N GLN A 202 11.88 56.12 -18.26
CA GLN A 202 11.91 57.59 -18.43
C GLN A 202 13.29 58.11 -18.85
N SER A 203 14.34 57.54 -18.29
CA SER A 203 15.71 57.98 -18.62
C SER A 203 16.69 56.79 -18.60
N HIS A 204 17.76 56.90 -19.36
CA HIS A 204 18.87 55.96 -19.37
C HIS A 204 20.18 56.75 -19.34
N ARG A 205 21.01 56.48 -18.34
CA ARG A 205 22.30 57.14 -18.14
C ARG A 205 23.44 56.13 -18.13
N ILE A 206 24.43 56.29 -19.03
CA ILE A 206 25.63 55.46 -19.10
C ILE A 206 26.78 56.24 -18.48
N LYS A 207 27.42 55.68 -17.44
CA LYS A 207 28.56 56.31 -16.77
C LYS A 207 29.87 55.68 -17.20
N ARG A 208 29.91 54.36 -17.43
CA ARG A 208 31.13 53.64 -17.84
C ARG A 208 30.75 52.50 -18.78
N ILE A 209 31.63 52.25 -19.78
CA ILE A 209 31.53 51.10 -20.65
C ILE A 209 32.53 50.05 -20.17
N VAL A 210 32.07 48.87 -19.78
CA VAL A 210 32.89 47.77 -19.28
C VAL A 210 33.14 46.77 -20.41
N ALA A 211 34.40 46.43 -20.67
CA ALA A 211 34.76 45.45 -21.69
C ALA A 211 34.69 44.03 -21.13
N LYS A 212 34.08 43.12 -21.90
CA LYS A 212 33.85 41.71 -21.50
C LYS A 212 35.17 40.93 -21.41
N LYS A 213 35.43 40.29 -20.26
CA LYS A 213 36.37 39.18 -20.16
C LYS A 213 35.67 37.89 -20.61
N SER A 214 36.29 37.13 -21.51
CA SER A 214 35.75 35.89 -22.06
C SER A 214 35.53 34.87 -20.92
N LEU A 215 34.28 34.47 -20.72
CA LEU A 215 33.92 33.40 -19.79
C LEU A 215 33.93 32.05 -20.54
N ALA A 216 34.57 31.05 -19.94
CA ALA A 216 34.58 29.69 -20.45
C ALA A 216 33.22 29.02 -20.23
N ILE A 217 32.63 28.52 -21.31
CA ILE A 217 31.39 27.74 -21.24
C ILE A 217 31.72 26.34 -20.70
N HIS A 218 31.19 26.01 -19.53
CA HIS A 218 31.39 24.69 -18.92
C HIS A 218 30.32 23.68 -19.39
N PRO A 219 30.71 22.44 -19.77
CA PRO A 219 29.78 21.41 -20.17
C PRO A 219 28.92 20.97 -19.00
N LEU A 220 27.63 20.72 -19.27
CA LEU A 220 26.62 20.35 -18.30
C LEU A 220 26.52 18.82 -18.20
N TYR A 221 26.79 18.27 -17.01
CA TYR A 221 26.57 16.84 -16.70
C TYR A 221 25.23 16.62 -16.01
N ARG A 222 24.51 15.56 -16.42
CA ARG A 222 23.22 15.18 -15.85
C ARG A 222 23.41 14.14 -14.75
N GLN A 223 23.08 14.46 -13.50
CA GLN A 223 23.13 13.50 -12.37
C GLN A 223 21.72 13.11 -11.93
N TYR A 224 21.42 11.79 -12.03
CA TYR A 224 20.13 11.25 -11.57
C TYR A 224 20.07 11.09 -10.06
N PHE A 225 21.16 10.66 -9.42
CA PHE A 225 21.24 10.40 -7.98
C PHE A 225 21.02 11.64 -7.10
N SER A 226 21.33 12.82 -7.58
CA SER A 226 21.15 14.06 -6.82
C SER A 226 19.67 14.35 -6.50
N LYS A 227 18.75 13.97 -7.39
CA LYS A 227 17.30 14.20 -7.22
C LYS A 227 16.68 13.24 -6.21
N MET A 228 17.10 11.99 -6.22
CA MET A 228 16.68 10.99 -5.23
C MET A 228 17.17 11.39 -3.82
N ARG A 229 18.42 11.87 -3.70
CA ARG A 229 18.93 12.40 -2.44
C ARG A 229 18.12 13.60 -1.94
N LEU A 230 17.72 14.50 -2.85
CA LEU A 230 16.89 15.66 -2.50
C LEU A 230 15.49 15.22 -2.02
N SER A 231 14.89 14.20 -2.64
CA SER A 231 13.64 13.58 -2.24
C SER A 231 13.74 13.03 -0.83
N LEU A 232 14.74 12.22 -0.54
CA LEU A 232 14.95 11.62 0.78
C LEU A 232 15.12 12.68 1.88
N MET A 233 15.86 13.76 1.59
CA MET A 233 16.02 14.88 2.54
C MET A 233 14.68 15.58 2.80
N SER A 234 13.87 15.80 1.75
CA SER A 234 12.54 16.37 1.86
C SER A 234 11.62 15.49 2.72
N PHE A 235 11.65 14.18 2.49
CA PHE A 235 10.92 13.19 3.28
C PHE A 235 11.29 13.24 4.76
N LEU A 236 12.59 13.20 5.08
CA LEU A 236 13.09 13.20 6.46
C LEU A 236 12.83 14.52 7.20
N SER A 237 12.70 15.64 6.49
CA SER A 237 12.48 16.95 7.09
C SER A 237 11.05 17.16 7.60
N HIS A 238 10.08 16.46 7.04
CA HIS A 238 8.65 16.61 7.36
C HIS A 238 8.08 15.35 8.02
N LYS A 239 8.75 14.85 9.07
CA LYS A 239 8.47 13.56 9.74
C LYS A 239 7.00 13.35 10.11
N SER A 240 6.37 14.32 10.77
CA SER A 240 4.97 14.19 11.22
C SER A 240 4.01 13.93 10.05
N ARG A 241 4.17 14.68 8.96
CA ARG A 241 3.37 14.52 7.76
C ARG A 241 3.65 13.18 7.07
N SER A 242 4.92 12.85 6.89
CA SER A 242 5.31 11.58 6.25
C SER A 242 4.77 10.38 7.02
N LEU A 243 4.76 10.43 8.36
CA LEU A 243 4.16 9.40 9.20
C LEU A 243 2.64 9.27 9.00
N GLN A 244 1.91 10.38 8.92
CA GLN A 244 0.46 10.36 8.65
C GLN A 244 0.16 9.71 7.30
N LEU A 245 0.95 10.04 6.26
CA LEU A 245 0.82 9.46 4.93
C LEU A 245 1.11 7.97 4.93
N ILE A 246 2.20 7.54 5.57
CA ILE A 246 2.58 6.13 5.71
C ILE A 246 1.46 5.36 6.43
N PHE A 247 0.93 5.90 7.53
CA PHE A 247 -0.15 5.26 8.29
C PHE A 247 -1.41 5.05 7.43
N GLY A 248 -1.88 6.10 6.74
CA GLY A 248 -3.05 6.00 5.87
C GLY A 248 -2.88 4.98 4.74
N LEU A 249 -1.71 4.98 4.08
CA LEU A 249 -1.39 4.02 3.02
C LEU A 249 -1.26 2.59 3.57
N THR A 250 -0.61 2.42 4.71
CA THR A 250 -0.49 1.10 5.36
C THR A 250 -1.85 0.49 5.66
N LEU A 251 -2.77 1.30 6.22
CA LEU A 251 -4.12 0.83 6.52
C LEU A 251 -4.88 0.45 5.24
N SER A 252 -4.77 1.25 4.17
CA SER A 252 -5.38 0.95 2.87
C SER A 252 -4.84 -0.35 2.26
N PHE A 253 -3.53 -0.55 2.27
CA PHE A 253 -2.91 -1.78 1.75
C PHE A 253 -3.30 -2.99 2.61
N LEU A 254 -3.35 -2.84 3.92
CA LEU A 254 -3.76 -3.90 4.84
C LEU A 254 -5.21 -4.34 4.57
N CYS A 255 -6.13 -3.39 4.37
CA CYS A 255 -7.51 -3.70 4.01
C CYS A 255 -7.59 -4.51 2.71
N ILE A 256 -6.86 -4.12 1.66
CA ILE A 256 -6.86 -4.83 0.37
C ILE A 256 -6.32 -6.26 0.56
N VAL A 257 -5.16 -6.40 1.22
CA VAL A 257 -4.52 -7.70 1.44
C VAL A 257 -5.44 -8.62 2.23
N LEU A 258 -6.03 -8.14 3.33
CA LEU A 258 -6.93 -8.93 4.18
C LEU A 258 -8.17 -9.39 3.42
N THR A 259 -8.82 -8.50 2.67
CA THR A 259 -10.02 -8.84 1.92
C THR A 259 -9.75 -9.91 0.87
N LEU A 260 -8.61 -9.80 0.17
CA LEU A 260 -8.20 -10.80 -0.82
C LEU A 260 -7.78 -12.13 -0.17
N THR A 261 -7.06 -12.09 0.95
CA THR A 261 -6.67 -13.29 1.70
C THR A 261 -7.88 -14.05 2.23
N MET A 262 -8.86 -13.33 2.79
CA MET A 262 -10.11 -13.96 3.24
C MET A 262 -10.88 -14.58 2.08
N SER A 263 -10.92 -13.93 0.94
CA SER A 263 -11.62 -14.46 -0.25
C SER A 263 -11.01 -15.78 -0.76
N HIS A 264 -9.67 -15.89 -0.79
CA HIS A 264 -8.98 -17.09 -1.28
C HIS A 264 -8.77 -18.18 -0.22
N GLY A 265 -8.47 -17.78 1.02
CA GLY A 265 -8.15 -18.71 2.10
C GLY A 265 -9.35 -19.53 2.56
N LEU A 266 -10.51 -18.90 2.70
CA LEU A 266 -11.71 -19.53 3.26
C LEU A 266 -12.23 -20.65 2.35
N GLU A 267 -12.25 -20.44 1.04
CA GLU A 267 -12.75 -21.42 0.08
C GLU A 267 -11.92 -22.71 0.08
N LYS A 268 -10.61 -22.57 -0.02
CA LYS A 268 -9.71 -23.72 -0.06
C LYS A 268 -9.82 -24.57 1.22
N GLN A 269 -9.88 -23.93 2.37
CA GLN A 269 -9.87 -24.65 3.65
C GLN A 269 -11.20 -25.27 3.99
N ILE A 270 -12.32 -24.65 3.64
CA ILE A 270 -13.63 -25.30 3.80
C ILE A 270 -13.71 -26.52 2.89
N GLN A 271 -13.19 -26.43 1.66
CA GLN A 271 -13.11 -27.59 0.78
C GLN A 271 -12.22 -28.69 1.38
N ASP A 272 -11.02 -28.34 1.85
CA ASP A 272 -10.09 -29.30 2.45
C ASP A 272 -10.70 -29.93 3.74
N TYR A 273 -11.42 -29.15 4.53
CA TYR A 273 -12.14 -29.64 5.71
C TYR A 273 -13.27 -30.60 5.34
N ILE A 274 -14.11 -30.26 4.35
CA ILE A 274 -15.17 -31.14 3.86
C ILE A 274 -14.56 -32.44 3.30
N TYR A 275 -13.48 -32.35 2.54
CA TYR A 275 -12.80 -33.53 2.01
C TYR A 275 -12.09 -34.37 3.09
N SER A 276 -11.71 -33.77 4.22
CA SER A 276 -11.17 -34.53 5.35
C SER A 276 -12.23 -35.30 6.13
N LEU A 277 -13.47 -34.80 6.12
CA LEU A 277 -14.59 -35.46 6.78
C LEU A 277 -15.19 -36.65 5.98
N VAL A 278 -14.93 -36.67 4.67
CA VAL A 278 -15.52 -37.65 3.77
C VAL A 278 -14.40 -38.33 2.94
N PRO A 279 -14.37 -39.68 2.89
CA PRO A 279 -13.40 -40.39 2.06
C PRO A 279 -13.49 -39.94 0.60
N ALA A 280 -12.41 -39.40 0.09
CA ALA A 280 -12.34 -38.77 -1.24
C ALA A 280 -12.71 -39.69 -2.41
N SER A 281 -12.92 -40.96 -2.18
CA SER A 281 -13.19 -41.98 -3.19
C SER A 281 -14.54 -42.67 -3.04
N SER A 282 -15.51 -42.09 -2.29
CA SER A 282 -16.77 -42.76 -2.00
C SER A 282 -17.98 -42.19 -2.72
N ILE A 283 -18.92 -43.08 -3.06
CA ILE A 283 -20.23 -42.79 -3.68
C ILE A 283 -21.28 -43.29 -2.66
N SER A 284 -22.19 -42.45 -2.21
CA SER A 284 -23.33 -42.87 -1.43
C SER A 284 -24.44 -43.40 -2.33
N PHE A 285 -25.14 -44.40 -1.87
CA PHE A 285 -26.32 -44.91 -2.52
C PHE A 285 -27.41 -45.21 -1.55
N GLN A 286 -28.65 -45.02 -1.97
CA GLN A 286 -29.86 -45.34 -1.20
C GLN A 286 -30.95 -45.82 -2.17
N ASN A 287 -31.84 -46.66 -1.67
CA ASN A 287 -33.03 -47.05 -2.41
C ASN A 287 -33.96 -45.84 -2.51
N GLN A 288 -34.54 -45.56 -3.70
CA GLN A 288 -35.45 -44.43 -3.90
C GLN A 288 -36.72 -44.50 -3.04
N GLN A 289 -37.14 -45.69 -2.64
CA GLN A 289 -38.29 -45.93 -1.81
C GLN A 289 -37.94 -46.10 -0.30
N HIS A 290 -36.70 -45.81 0.10
CA HIS A 290 -36.19 -45.99 1.45
C HIS A 290 -36.39 -47.45 1.98
N LEU A 291 -36.34 -48.41 1.08
CA LEU A 291 -36.37 -49.83 1.44
C LEU A 291 -34.98 -50.28 1.88
N SER A 292 -34.94 -51.34 2.73
CA SER A 292 -33.67 -51.95 3.13
C SER A 292 -32.93 -52.50 1.93
N ILE A 293 -31.62 -52.24 1.88
CA ILE A 293 -30.73 -52.66 0.79
C ILE A 293 -30.51 -54.18 0.90
N ASP A 294 -30.75 -54.91 -0.19
CA ASP A 294 -30.56 -56.34 -0.26
C ASP A 294 -29.08 -56.74 -0.32
N GLN A 295 -28.71 -57.81 0.39
CA GLN A 295 -27.36 -58.36 0.37
C GLN A 295 -26.93 -58.86 -1.02
N SER A 296 -27.88 -59.37 -1.84
CA SER A 296 -27.62 -59.77 -3.22
C SER A 296 -27.11 -58.59 -4.10
N PHE A 297 -27.69 -57.40 -3.86
CA PHE A 297 -27.27 -56.18 -4.54
C PHE A 297 -25.86 -55.74 -4.10
N VAL A 298 -25.55 -55.85 -2.83
CA VAL A 298 -24.20 -55.54 -2.32
C VAL A 298 -23.14 -56.47 -2.93
N GLN A 299 -23.44 -57.76 -3.10
CA GLN A 299 -22.55 -58.71 -3.74
C GLN A 299 -22.32 -58.38 -5.22
N GLN A 300 -23.37 -57.99 -5.95
CA GLN A 300 -23.26 -57.54 -7.32
C GLN A 300 -22.40 -56.29 -7.44
N LEU A 301 -22.59 -55.28 -6.60
CA LEU A 301 -21.75 -54.10 -6.57
C LEU A 301 -20.29 -54.42 -6.25
N SER A 302 -20.06 -55.33 -5.31
CA SER A 302 -18.71 -55.73 -4.89
C SER A 302 -17.95 -56.52 -5.98
N SER A 303 -18.66 -57.11 -6.92
CA SER A 303 -18.03 -57.81 -8.07
C SER A 303 -17.58 -56.86 -9.18
N HIS A 304 -17.90 -55.56 -9.13
CA HIS A 304 -17.52 -54.60 -10.15
C HIS A 304 -16.05 -54.17 -10.02
N VAL A 305 -15.27 -54.28 -11.12
CA VAL A 305 -13.80 -54.07 -11.16
C VAL A 305 -13.38 -52.70 -10.59
N ALA A 306 -14.21 -51.68 -10.74
CA ALA A 306 -13.89 -50.35 -10.26
C ALA A 306 -14.23 -50.12 -8.79
N ILE A 307 -14.90 -51.07 -8.13
CA ILE A 307 -15.37 -50.94 -6.75
C ILE A 307 -14.44 -51.77 -5.84
N THR A 308 -13.84 -51.11 -4.91
CA THR A 308 -12.92 -51.77 -3.96
C THR A 308 -13.63 -52.31 -2.72
N ARG A 309 -14.72 -51.64 -2.33
CA ARG A 309 -15.51 -52.01 -1.13
C ARG A 309 -16.91 -51.39 -1.20
N VAL A 310 -17.88 -52.11 -0.70
CA VAL A 310 -19.24 -51.62 -0.47
C VAL A 310 -19.57 -51.76 1.03
N GLN A 311 -20.16 -50.74 1.57
CA GLN A 311 -20.49 -50.70 2.97
C GLN A 311 -21.90 -50.13 3.19
N LEU A 312 -22.68 -50.80 4.04
CA LEU A 312 -24.02 -50.40 4.43
C LEU A 312 -24.01 -49.72 5.79
N PHE A 313 -24.88 -48.74 5.96
CA PHE A 313 -25.12 -48.10 7.26
C PHE A 313 -26.47 -48.46 7.80
N LEU A 314 -26.53 -48.56 9.13
CA LEU A 314 -27.76 -48.70 9.86
C LEU A 314 -28.56 -47.40 9.78
N ASP A 315 -29.88 -47.51 9.63
CA ASP A 315 -30.76 -46.37 9.87
C ASP A 315 -30.72 -46.03 11.35
N ASP A 316 -30.51 -44.78 11.64
CA ASP A 316 -30.17 -44.27 12.95
C ASP A 316 -31.35 -44.43 13.94
N TYR A 317 -31.09 -45.05 15.06
CA TYR A 317 -31.85 -44.77 16.26
C TYR A 317 -31.26 -43.52 16.88
N GLU A 318 -32.08 -42.51 17.02
CA GLU A 318 -31.68 -41.18 17.43
C GLU A 318 -30.94 -41.23 18.78
N CYS A 319 -29.62 -41.01 18.76
CA CYS A 319 -28.86 -40.81 19.98
C CYS A 319 -29.19 -39.42 20.53
N LEU A 320 -29.90 -39.36 21.62
CA LEU A 320 -30.32 -38.09 22.22
C LEU A 320 -29.20 -37.39 22.95
N GLY A 321 -28.20 -38.13 23.46
CA GLY A 321 -27.08 -37.54 24.15
C GLY A 321 -26.24 -38.51 24.96
N ILE A 322 -25.13 -38.01 25.51
CA ILE A 322 -24.19 -38.75 26.36
C ILE A 322 -23.94 -38.04 27.69
N GLY A 323 -23.56 -38.77 28.71
CA GLY A 323 -23.20 -38.22 30.02
C GLY A 323 -22.70 -39.26 31.00
N PHE A 324 -22.06 -38.84 32.08
CA PHE A 324 -21.53 -39.71 33.12
C PHE A 324 -22.60 -40.21 34.12
N HIS A 325 -23.77 -39.57 34.16
CA HIS A 325 -24.84 -39.87 35.10
C HIS A 325 -26.10 -40.29 34.34
N SER A 326 -26.83 -41.25 34.85
CA SER A 326 -28.02 -41.80 34.21
C SER A 326 -29.23 -40.86 34.14
N GLU A 327 -29.12 -39.62 34.63
CA GLU A 327 -30.24 -38.66 34.70
C GLU A 327 -30.03 -37.39 33.83
N ARG A 328 -28.84 -37.17 33.28
CA ARG A 328 -28.50 -35.98 32.49
C ARG A 328 -27.63 -36.33 31.30
N TYR A 329 -28.02 -35.89 30.11
CA TYR A 329 -27.26 -36.04 28.89
C TYR A 329 -27.04 -34.69 28.19
N GLN A 330 -26.02 -34.65 27.35
CA GLN A 330 -25.76 -33.58 26.40
C GLN A 330 -26.02 -34.10 24.99
N GLU A 331 -26.59 -33.27 24.12
CA GLU A 331 -26.86 -33.66 22.73
C GLU A 331 -25.58 -34.19 22.06
N SER A 332 -25.70 -35.37 21.46
CA SER A 332 -24.58 -36.06 20.84
C SER A 332 -25.03 -36.90 19.66
N GLN A 333 -24.09 -37.33 18.84
CA GLN A 333 -24.32 -38.25 17.73
C GLN A 333 -23.48 -39.51 17.88
N THR A 334 -24.00 -40.61 17.38
CA THR A 334 -23.28 -41.88 17.32
C THR A 334 -22.81 -42.11 15.89
N LEU A 335 -21.52 -42.38 15.72
CA LEU A 335 -20.96 -42.82 14.45
C LEU A 335 -20.43 -44.24 14.56
N PHE A 336 -20.70 -45.06 13.55
CA PHE A 336 -20.31 -46.44 13.52
C PHE A 336 -18.96 -46.65 12.87
N ILE A 337 -18.09 -47.39 13.52
CA ILE A 337 -16.88 -47.95 12.93
C ILE A 337 -17.18 -49.38 12.55
N GLY A 338 -16.79 -49.78 11.35
CA GLY A 338 -16.99 -51.16 10.90
C GLY A 338 -16.30 -52.18 11.80
N ASP A 339 -16.82 -53.41 11.81
CA ASP A 339 -16.32 -54.47 12.67
C ASP A 339 -14.86 -54.85 12.42
N ASP A 340 -14.35 -54.65 11.21
CA ASP A 340 -12.97 -54.98 10.81
C ASP A 340 -11.94 -53.90 11.14
N ALA A 341 -12.22 -53.02 12.09
CA ALA A 341 -11.31 -51.92 12.47
C ALA A 341 -10.82 -51.02 11.30
N SER A 342 -11.42 -51.16 10.12
CA SER A 342 -11.10 -50.34 8.98
C SER A 342 -11.87 -49.02 9.09
N PRO A 343 -11.16 -47.91 9.25
CA PRO A 343 -11.84 -46.66 9.57
C PRO A 343 -12.56 -46.15 8.35
N TYR A 344 -13.87 -45.96 8.44
CA TYR A 344 -14.65 -45.16 7.51
C TYR A 344 -14.15 -43.73 7.43
N LEU A 345 -13.55 -43.26 8.51
CA LEU A 345 -13.27 -41.87 8.80
C LEU A 345 -11.77 -41.61 9.03
N HIS A 346 -10.85 -42.45 8.55
CA HIS A 346 -9.41 -42.30 8.85
C HIS A 346 -9.18 -41.89 10.34
N LEU A 347 -9.89 -42.56 11.26
CA LEU A 347 -9.77 -42.28 12.69
C LEU A 347 -8.36 -42.60 13.15
N GLN A 348 -7.60 -41.60 13.50
CA GLN A 348 -6.33 -41.76 14.20
C GLN A 348 -6.61 -41.69 15.71
N LEU A 349 -6.07 -42.67 16.44
CA LEU A 349 -6.17 -42.65 17.90
C LEU A 349 -5.13 -41.70 18.47
N LYS A 350 -5.59 -40.79 19.30
CA LYS A 350 -4.72 -39.94 20.11
C LYS A 350 -4.30 -40.64 21.41
N LEU A 351 -5.23 -41.43 22.00
CA LEU A 351 -5.05 -42.16 23.25
C LEU A 351 -5.86 -43.45 23.24
N GLY A 352 -5.40 -44.50 23.93
CA GLY A 352 -6.14 -45.73 24.12
C GLY A 352 -5.99 -46.74 22.97
N HIS A 353 -6.98 -47.58 22.78
CA HIS A 353 -7.02 -48.60 21.72
C HIS A 353 -8.41 -48.67 21.06
N TYR A 354 -8.51 -49.39 19.93
CA TYR A 354 -9.79 -49.60 19.28
C TYR A 354 -10.70 -50.52 20.08
N PRO A 355 -12.06 -50.35 19.99
CA PRO A 355 -13.04 -51.16 20.70
C PRO A 355 -12.85 -52.65 20.43
N LYS A 356 -12.87 -53.48 21.50
CA LYS A 356 -12.77 -54.94 21.44
C LYS A 356 -14.05 -55.59 21.87
N GLU A 357 -14.67 -55.10 22.94
CA GLU A 357 -15.93 -55.59 23.52
C GLU A 357 -17.12 -54.75 23.04
N ASP A 358 -18.33 -55.29 23.20
CA ASP A 358 -19.57 -54.63 22.77
C ASP A 358 -19.84 -53.30 23.49
N GLN A 359 -19.36 -53.17 24.72
CA GLN A 359 -19.50 -51.97 25.53
C GLN A 359 -18.39 -50.95 25.34
N ASP A 360 -17.43 -51.23 24.46
CA ASP A 360 -16.29 -50.35 24.23
C ASP A 360 -16.64 -49.27 23.20
N ILE A 361 -16.26 -48.01 23.50
CA ILE A 361 -16.44 -46.87 22.60
C ILE A 361 -15.18 -46.02 22.52
N LEU A 362 -15.08 -45.26 21.40
CA LEU A 362 -14.15 -44.16 21.29
C LEU A 362 -14.90 -42.84 21.38
N LEU A 363 -14.24 -41.82 21.90
CA LEU A 363 -14.73 -40.43 21.89
C LEU A 363 -13.95 -39.59 20.87
N SER A 364 -14.62 -38.59 20.31
CA SER A 364 -13.91 -37.55 19.60
C SER A 364 -13.09 -36.67 20.55
N LEU A 365 -12.07 -36.02 20.07
CA LEU A 365 -11.24 -35.12 20.90
C LEU A 365 -12.07 -33.96 21.48
N SER A 366 -13.00 -33.41 20.71
CA SER A 366 -13.91 -32.35 21.16
C SER A 366 -14.80 -32.84 22.30
N THR A 367 -15.42 -34.01 22.16
CA THR A 367 -16.25 -34.62 23.19
C THR A 367 -15.48 -34.90 24.47
N ALA A 368 -14.27 -35.47 24.34
CA ALA A 368 -13.42 -35.74 25.49
C ALA A 368 -13.06 -34.49 26.28
N LYS A 369 -12.72 -33.40 25.58
CA LYS A 369 -12.44 -32.10 26.21
C LYS A 369 -13.68 -31.47 26.84
N HIS A 370 -14.83 -31.56 26.19
CA HIS A 370 -16.10 -31.05 26.71
C HIS A 370 -16.51 -31.76 28.01
N LEU A 371 -16.35 -33.09 28.07
CA LEU A 371 -16.64 -33.87 29.25
C LEU A 371 -15.71 -33.58 30.44
N LEU A 372 -14.46 -33.19 30.18
CA LEU A 372 -13.47 -32.87 31.23
C LEU A 372 -13.63 -31.47 31.86
N LYS A 373 -14.44 -30.57 31.30
CA LYS A 373 -14.68 -29.21 31.83
C LYS A 373 -13.40 -28.52 32.29
N GLU A 374 -12.40 -28.37 31.39
CA GLU A 374 -11.13 -27.69 31.65
C GLU A 374 -10.04 -28.47 32.43
N GLN A 375 -10.21 -29.75 32.70
CA GLN A 375 -9.07 -30.56 33.17
C GLN A 375 -8.27 -31.09 31.97
N ASP A 376 -6.96 -30.84 31.97
CA ASP A 376 -6.08 -31.13 30.80
C ASP A 376 -5.73 -32.62 30.61
N ASP A 377 -6.06 -33.50 31.54
CA ASP A 377 -5.64 -34.91 31.47
C ASP A 377 -6.68 -35.79 30.78
N LEU A 378 -6.54 -35.92 29.45
CA LEU A 378 -7.36 -36.81 28.63
C LEU A 378 -7.26 -38.31 29.06
N SER A 379 -6.18 -38.70 29.71
CA SER A 379 -5.95 -40.08 30.14
C SER A 379 -6.91 -40.50 31.25
N SER A 380 -7.43 -39.55 32.03
CA SER A 380 -8.38 -39.79 33.11
C SER A 380 -9.74 -40.34 32.63
N LEU A 381 -10.08 -40.11 31.34
CA LEU A 381 -11.32 -40.62 30.73
C LEU A 381 -11.25 -42.11 30.35
N ILE A 382 -10.05 -42.63 30.11
CA ILE A 382 -9.88 -44.03 29.68
C ILE A 382 -10.36 -44.98 30.78
N ASN A 383 -11.13 -46.00 30.41
CA ASN A 383 -11.82 -46.98 31.28
C ASN A 383 -12.94 -46.40 32.15
N GLN A 384 -13.31 -45.13 31.98
CA GLN A 384 -14.51 -44.61 32.65
C GLN A 384 -15.80 -45.10 31.98
N LYS A 385 -16.86 -45.20 32.77
CA LYS A 385 -18.19 -45.56 32.32
C LYS A 385 -18.98 -44.33 31.92
N ILE A 386 -19.57 -44.35 30.71
CA ILE A 386 -20.43 -43.29 30.19
C ILE A 386 -21.76 -43.88 29.74
N TYR A 387 -22.79 -43.07 29.78
CA TYR A 387 -24.13 -43.47 29.34
C TYR A 387 -24.47 -42.73 28.05
N ALA A 388 -25.10 -43.45 27.08
CA ALA A 388 -25.70 -42.86 25.88
C ALA A 388 -27.20 -43.18 25.86
N TRP A 389 -28.03 -42.19 25.55
CA TRP A 389 -29.47 -42.33 25.51
C TRP A 389 -29.95 -42.46 24.08
N TYR A 390 -30.73 -43.51 23.84
CA TYR A 390 -31.32 -43.78 22.54
C TYR A 390 -32.84 -43.80 22.63
N GLN A 391 -33.51 -43.29 21.60
CA GLN A 391 -34.96 -43.34 21.48
C GLN A 391 -35.36 -44.45 20.50
N TYR A 392 -36.21 -45.36 20.93
CA TYR A 392 -36.80 -46.41 20.10
C TYR A 392 -38.27 -46.62 20.50
N GLN A 393 -39.20 -46.63 19.52
CA GLN A 393 -40.63 -46.82 19.73
C GLN A 393 -41.22 -45.99 20.87
N ASN A 394 -40.91 -44.71 20.94
CA ASN A 394 -41.30 -43.79 22.02
C ASN A 394 -40.74 -44.11 23.42
N GLN A 395 -39.82 -45.03 23.54
CA GLN A 395 -39.11 -45.29 24.80
C GLN A 395 -37.67 -44.76 24.70
N VAL A 396 -37.25 -44.04 25.74
CA VAL A 396 -35.87 -43.58 25.87
C VAL A 396 -35.17 -44.46 26.90
N LYS A 397 -34.07 -45.09 26.50
CA LYS A 397 -33.26 -45.93 27.39
C LYS A 397 -31.78 -45.53 27.31
N ALA A 398 -31.10 -45.66 28.46
CA ALA A 398 -29.69 -45.39 28.61
C ALA A 398 -28.89 -46.68 28.44
N ILE A 399 -27.93 -46.71 27.56
CA ILE A 399 -26.95 -47.78 27.39
C ILE A 399 -25.62 -47.33 28.00
N SER A 400 -25.03 -48.22 28.82
CA SER A 400 -23.75 -47.93 29.43
C SER A 400 -22.60 -48.41 28.59
N TYR A 401 -21.61 -47.56 28.35
CA TYR A 401 -20.41 -47.84 27.60
C TYR A 401 -19.15 -47.62 28.44
N ARG A 402 -18.02 -48.17 27.99
CA ARG A 402 -16.69 -47.96 28.54
C ARG A 402 -15.84 -47.20 27.51
N ILE A 403 -15.26 -46.09 27.90
CA ILE A 403 -14.38 -45.31 27.05
C ILE A 403 -13.02 -46.02 26.95
N VAL A 404 -12.66 -46.54 25.78
CA VAL A 404 -11.39 -47.25 25.56
C VAL A 404 -10.35 -46.47 24.73
N GLY A 405 -10.78 -45.38 24.09
CA GLY A 405 -9.87 -44.53 23.36
C GLY A 405 -10.46 -43.17 22.98
N ILE A 406 -9.59 -42.28 22.60
CA ILE A 406 -9.93 -40.93 22.15
C ILE A 406 -9.27 -40.73 20.77
N THR A 407 -10.07 -40.27 19.81
CA THR A 407 -9.57 -39.96 18.46
C THR A 407 -8.97 -38.57 18.42
N ASP A 408 -8.19 -38.26 17.36
CA ASP A 408 -7.66 -36.93 17.11
C ASP A 408 -8.66 -35.98 16.44
N GLN A 409 -9.83 -36.48 16.04
CA GLN A 409 -10.86 -35.69 15.37
C GLN A 409 -11.62 -34.79 16.35
N SER A 410 -11.82 -33.54 15.91
CA SER A 410 -12.73 -32.60 16.54
C SER A 410 -14.00 -32.48 15.71
N THR A 411 -15.13 -32.71 16.34
CA THR A 411 -16.48 -32.68 15.75
C THR A 411 -17.29 -31.51 16.31
N THR A 412 -18.26 -31.02 15.55
CA THR A 412 -19.15 -29.92 16.00
C THR A 412 -20.18 -30.37 17.03
N LEU A 413 -20.59 -31.63 16.97
CA LEU A 413 -21.43 -32.26 17.96
C LEU A 413 -20.61 -33.26 18.79
N ASP A 414 -21.01 -33.49 20.02
CA ASP A 414 -20.40 -34.51 20.84
C ASP A 414 -20.59 -35.89 20.17
N THR A 415 -19.47 -36.55 19.85
CA THR A 415 -19.47 -37.73 19.00
C THR A 415 -18.83 -38.91 19.72
N LEU A 416 -19.54 -40.02 19.71
CA LEU A 416 -19.02 -41.33 20.12
C LEU A 416 -18.94 -42.28 18.93
N TYR A 417 -17.94 -43.13 18.92
CA TYR A 417 -17.72 -44.13 17.88
C TYR A 417 -17.79 -45.54 18.49
N GLN A 418 -18.61 -46.41 17.89
CA GLN A 418 -18.79 -47.80 18.35
C GLN A 418 -18.89 -48.78 17.18
N LYS A 419 -18.72 -50.08 17.46
CA LYS A 419 -18.90 -51.12 16.46
C LYS A 419 -20.37 -51.32 16.14
N GLU A 420 -20.68 -51.56 14.86
CA GLU A 420 -22.06 -51.76 14.38
C GLU A 420 -22.73 -52.97 15.01
N ASN A 421 -22.08 -54.14 14.98
CA ASN A 421 -22.65 -55.35 15.55
C ASN A 421 -22.81 -55.26 17.07
N ALA A 422 -21.88 -54.64 17.78
CA ALA A 422 -21.96 -54.36 19.20
C ALA A 422 -23.20 -53.51 19.56
N TYR A 423 -23.46 -52.47 18.76
CA TYR A 423 -24.61 -51.61 18.93
C TYR A 423 -25.94 -52.36 18.77
N ILE A 424 -26.07 -53.17 17.70
CA ILE A 424 -27.26 -53.99 17.46
C ILE A 424 -27.49 -54.97 18.62
N HIS A 425 -26.44 -55.64 19.06
CA HIS A 425 -26.50 -56.60 20.16
C HIS A 425 -26.95 -55.96 21.48
N LEU A 426 -26.41 -54.80 21.81
CA LEU A 426 -26.80 -54.02 23.00
C LEU A 426 -28.23 -53.52 22.91
N LEU A 427 -28.70 -53.04 21.75
CA LEU A 427 -30.09 -52.61 21.56
C LEU A 427 -31.05 -53.76 21.75
N LYS A 428 -30.82 -54.94 21.18
CA LYS A 428 -31.66 -56.15 21.36
C LYS A 428 -31.75 -56.51 22.83
N GLY A 429 -30.66 -56.50 23.55
CA GLY A 429 -30.64 -56.78 24.97
C GLY A 429 -31.39 -55.79 25.87
N VAL A 430 -31.27 -54.47 25.48
CA VAL A 430 -31.89 -53.38 26.26
C VAL A 430 -33.40 -53.25 26.02
N TYR A 431 -33.87 -53.51 24.79
CA TYR A 431 -35.30 -53.44 24.46
C TYR A 431 -36.03 -54.78 24.56
N TYR A 432 -35.31 -55.88 24.78
CA TYR A 432 -35.86 -57.26 24.89
C TYR A 432 -36.58 -57.68 23.61
N ASP A 433 -36.08 -57.26 22.45
CA ASP A 433 -36.66 -57.51 21.14
C ASP A 433 -35.60 -58.22 20.24
N ASP A 434 -35.71 -59.57 20.23
CA ASP A 434 -34.82 -60.39 19.40
C ASP A 434 -35.08 -60.27 17.89
N GLU A 435 -36.31 -59.85 17.54
CA GLU A 435 -36.70 -59.61 16.14
C GLU A 435 -36.36 -58.17 15.65
N LEU A 436 -35.69 -57.40 16.49
CA LEU A 436 -35.31 -56.03 16.16
C LEU A 436 -34.52 -56.03 14.84
N SER A 437 -35.21 -55.71 13.76
CA SER A 437 -34.63 -55.62 12.42
C SER A 437 -34.17 -54.17 12.17
N VAL A 438 -32.90 -53.98 12.18
CA VAL A 438 -32.33 -52.68 11.84
C VAL A 438 -32.26 -52.58 10.32
N LYS A 439 -32.96 -51.59 9.76
CA LYS A 439 -32.94 -51.35 8.33
C LYS A 439 -31.61 -50.71 7.92
N LYS A 440 -31.10 -51.15 6.77
CA LYS A 440 -29.93 -50.58 6.14
C LYS A 440 -30.37 -49.92 4.83
N THR A 441 -30.67 -48.64 4.87
CA THR A 441 -31.23 -47.92 3.72
C THR A 441 -30.18 -47.09 2.97
N LEU A 442 -29.03 -46.84 3.62
CA LEU A 442 -27.91 -46.07 3.07
C LEU A 442 -26.66 -46.97 2.93
N GLY A 443 -25.94 -46.80 1.86
CA GLY A 443 -24.63 -47.44 1.64
C GLY A 443 -23.58 -46.53 1.03
N LEU A 444 -22.34 -46.91 1.23
CA LEU A 444 -21.18 -46.29 0.58
C LEU A 444 -20.45 -47.29 -0.32
N ILE A 445 -20.09 -46.83 -1.50
CA ILE A 445 -19.23 -47.51 -2.47
C ILE A 445 -17.87 -46.82 -2.47
N TYR A 446 -16.81 -47.56 -2.20
CA TYR A 446 -15.45 -47.09 -2.35
C TYR A 446 -14.93 -47.43 -3.74
N VAL A 447 -14.49 -46.43 -4.46
CA VAL A 447 -14.05 -46.56 -5.84
C VAL A 447 -12.52 -46.56 -5.89
N ASN A 448 -11.95 -47.41 -6.73
CA ASN A 448 -10.54 -47.40 -6.99
C ASN A 448 -10.11 -46.05 -7.61
N PRO A 449 -9.10 -45.35 -7.06
CA PRO A 449 -8.64 -44.03 -7.53
C PRO A 449 -8.28 -43.92 -9.01
N GLN A 450 -8.03 -45.06 -9.67
CA GLN A 450 -7.74 -45.10 -11.10
C GLN A 450 -8.94 -44.79 -12.00
N TYR A 451 -10.17 -44.86 -11.46
CA TYR A 451 -11.41 -44.66 -12.20
C TYR A 451 -12.07 -43.32 -11.88
N GLN A 452 -12.67 -42.69 -12.88
CA GLN A 452 -13.41 -41.46 -12.70
C GLN A 452 -14.79 -41.74 -12.09
N ARG A 453 -15.07 -41.21 -10.91
CA ARG A 453 -16.32 -41.38 -10.15
C ARG A 453 -17.57 -41.02 -10.94
N SER A 454 -17.53 -39.93 -11.69
CA SER A 454 -18.66 -39.47 -12.53
C SER A 454 -19.08 -40.50 -13.58
N GLN A 455 -18.14 -41.22 -14.16
CA GLN A 455 -18.43 -42.29 -15.13
C GLN A 455 -19.06 -43.49 -14.45
N ILE A 456 -18.54 -43.89 -13.28
CA ILE A 456 -19.08 -44.99 -12.48
C ILE A 456 -20.51 -44.67 -12.01
N ILE A 457 -20.76 -43.45 -11.50
CA ILE A 457 -22.10 -43.03 -11.10
C ILE A 457 -23.07 -43.05 -12.30
N ALA A 458 -22.66 -42.61 -13.47
CA ALA A 458 -23.49 -42.64 -14.67
C ALA A 458 -23.81 -44.09 -15.09
N GLN A 459 -22.84 -45.01 -14.97
CA GLN A 459 -23.05 -46.42 -15.26
C GLN A 459 -23.98 -47.09 -14.23
N LEU A 460 -23.73 -46.89 -12.93
CA LEU A 460 -24.55 -47.46 -11.85
C LEU A 460 -25.99 -46.96 -11.91
N LYS A 461 -26.22 -45.69 -12.23
CA LYS A 461 -27.58 -45.14 -12.43
C LYS A 461 -28.33 -45.79 -13.60
N LYS A 462 -27.59 -46.20 -14.62
CA LYS A 462 -28.20 -46.88 -15.79
C LYS A 462 -28.50 -48.33 -15.47
N ASP A 463 -27.60 -49.02 -14.74
CA ASP A 463 -27.70 -50.44 -14.45
C ASP A 463 -28.70 -50.73 -13.30
N TYR A 464 -28.83 -49.76 -12.36
CA TYR A 464 -29.65 -49.90 -11.15
C TYR A 464 -30.57 -48.66 -10.93
N PRO A 465 -31.61 -48.45 -11.74
CA PRO A 465 -32.42 -47.23 -11.70
C PRO A 465 -33.25 -47.07 -10.41
N GLU A 466 -33.45 -48.13 -9.65
CA GLU A 466 -34.15 -48.12 -8.35
C GLU A 466 -33.31 -47.52 -7.21
N TYR A 467 -32.00 -47.32 -7.43
CA TYR A 467 -31.09 -46.72 -6.44
C TYR A 467 -30.67 -45.34 -6.86
N GLN A 468 -30.60 -44.46 -5.91
CA GLN A 468 -30.05 -43.13 -6.08
C GLN A 468 -28.55 -43.15 -5.72
N PHE A 469 -27.68 -42.85 -6.66
CA PHE A 469 -26.22 -42.75 -6.45
C PHE A 469 -25.83 -41.29 -6.41
N LEU A 470 -25.14 -40.87 -5.34
CA LEU A 470 -24.63 -39.52 -5.16
C LEU A 470 -23.16 -39.58 -4.78
N GLU A 471 -22.37 -38.69 -5.31
CA GLU A 471 -20.99 -38.51 -4.85
C GLU A 471 -21.07 -38.00 -3.41
N VAL A 472 -20.43 -38.72 -2.47
CA VAL A 472 -20.45 -38.34 -1.05
C VAL A 472 -19.78 -36.99 -0.91
N GLY A 473 -20.48 -36.06 -0.28
CA GLY A 473 -20.05 -34.67 -0.21
C GLY A 473 -20.39 -33.81 -1.43
N ALA A 474 -20.88 -34.39 -2.57
CA ALA A 474 -21.18 -33.59 -3.76
C ALA A 474 -22.32 -32.59 -3.53
N THR A 475 -23.38 -32.99 -2.85
CA THR A 475 -24.49 -32.09 -2.49
C THR A 475 -24.06 -31.08 -1.42
N THR A 476 -23.38 -31.52 -0.41
CA THR A 476 -22.82 -30.65 0.66
C THR A 476 -21.75 -29.74 0.05
N SER A 477 -20.84 -30.30 -0.73
CA SER A 477 -19.81 -29.54 -1.47
C SER A 477 -20.44 -28.55 -2.45
N LYS A 478 -21.49 -28.93 -3.18
CA LYS A 478 -22.21 -28.04 -4.12
C LYS A 478 -22.91 -26.89 -3.38
N ASN A 479 -23.62 -27.18 -2.29
CA ASN A 479 -24.27 -26.15 -1.49
C ASN A 479 -23.26 -25.22 -0.83
N VAL A 480 -22.18 -25.76 -0.28
CA VAL A 480 -21.09 -25.00 0.31
C VAL A 480 -20.37 -24.18 -0.76
N THR A 481 -20.05 -24.77 -1.94
CA THR A 481 -19.42 -24.03 -3.03
C THR A 481 -20.33 -22.92 -3.55
N GLN A 482 -21.63 -23.13 -3.61
CA GLN A 482 -22.59 -22.09 -4.00
C GLN A 482 -22.65 -20.96 -2.96
N THR A 483 -22.74 -21.30 -1.68
CA THR A 483 -22.71 -20.31 -0.60
C THR A 483 -21.37 -19.57 -0.57
N MET A 484 -20.25 -20.27 -0.74
CA MET A 484 -18.91 -19.66 -0.82
C MET A 484 -18.76 -18.78 -2.04
N SER A 485 -19.38 -19.13 -3.19
CA SER A 485 -19.38 -18.25 -4.36
C SER A 485 -20.10 -16.92 -4.09
N GLN A 486 -21.21 -16.96 -3.35
CA GLN A 486 -21.91 -15.73 -2.92
C GLN A 486 -21.06 -14.91 -1.97
N VAL A 487 -20.42 -15.53 -0.96
CA VAL A 487 -19.49 -14.85 -0.06
C VAL A 487 -18.32 -14.25 -0.83
N ARG A 488 -17.76 -14.97 -1.80
CA ARG A 488 -16.69 -14.47 -2.68
C ARG A 488 -17.12 -13.23 -3.46
N ILE A 489 -18.32 -13.22 -4.03
CA ILE A 489 -18.85 -12.05 -4.74
C ILE A 489 -18.90 -10.84 -3.81
N VAL A 490 -19.44 -11.00 -2.60
CA VAL A 490 -19.52 -9.93 -1.60
C VAL A 490 -18.12 -9.43 -1.23
N LEU A 491 -17.18 -10.34 -0.92
CA LEU A 491 -15.80 -9.98 -0.60
C LEU A 491 -15.08 -9.31 -1.78
N SER A 492 -15.37 -9.73 -3.02
CA SER A 492 -14.82 -9.09 -4.22
C SER A 492 -15.33 -7.66 -4.38
N ILE A 493 -16.61 -7.41 -4.10
CA ILE A 493 -17.18 -6.05 -4.11
C ILE A 493 -16.47 -5.18 -3.05
N PHE A 494 -16.28 -5.68 -1.83
CA PHE A 494 -15.53 -4.97 -0.80
C PHE A 494 -14.07 -4.70 -1.22
N SER A 495 -13.41 -5.65 -1.88
CA SER A 495 -12.06 -5.47 -2.41
C SER A 495 -11.99 -4.34 -3.44
N VAL A 496 -12.96 -4.30 -4.37
CA VAL A 496 -13.04 -3.23 -5.38
C VAL A 496 -13.29 -1.88 -4.70
N LEU A 497 -14.20 -1.81 -3.73
CA LEU A 497 -14.46 -0.58 -2.97
C LEU A 497 -13.22 -0.13 -2.20
N ALA A 498 -12.47 -1.05 -1.59
CA ALA A 498 -11.23 -0.76 -0.90
C ALA A 498 -10.15 -0.21 -1.85
N ILE A 499 -10.03 -0.77 -3.05
CA ILE A 499 -9.11 -0.28 -4.09
C ILE A 499 -9.50 1.14 -4.53
N ILE A 500 -10.79 1.39 -4.79
CA ILE A 500 -11.29 2.72 -5.18
C ILE A 500 -11.03 3.73 -4.06
N SER A 501 -11.38 3.40 -2.83
CA SER A 501 -11.12 4.24 -1.66
C SER A 501 -9.63 4.55 -1.49
N SER A 502 -8.77 3.55 -1.66
CA SER A 502 -7.32 3.71 -1.60
C SER A 502 -6.81 4.64 -2.70
N LEU A 503 -7.35 4.56 -3.92
CA LEU A 503 -6.98 5.45 -5.03
C LEU A 503 -7.28 6.91 -4.68
N PHE A 504 -8.46 7.20 -4.15
CA PHE A 504 -8.82 8.55 -3.71
C PHE A 504 -7.91 9.04 -2.59
N LEU A 505 -7.68 8.22 -1.57
CA LEU A 505 -6.84 8.58 -0.43
C LEU A 505 -5.39 8.83 -0.84
N ILE A 506 -4.82 7.97 -1.69
CA ILE A 506 -3.48 8.16 -2.25
C ILE A 506 -3.43 9.46 -3.07
N GLY A 507 -4.45 9.69 -3.92
CA GLY A 507 -4.54 10.89 -4.75
C GLY A 507 -4.61 12.18 -3.93
N GLU A 508 -5.46 12.23 -2.91
CA GLU A 508 -5.59 13.37 -2.00
C GLU A 508 -4.29 13.65 -1.25
N VAL A 509 -3.70 12.61 -0.70
CA VAL A 509 -2.43 12.68 0.04
C VAL A 509 -1.32 13.23 -0.83
N MET A 510 -1.17 12.70 -2.06
CA MET A 510 -0.14 13.15 -2.99
C MET A 510 -0.37 14.58 -3.47
N PHE A 511 -1.62 14.95 -3.71
CA PHE A 511 -1.99 16.31 -4.08
C PHE A 511 -1.67 17.30 -2.95
N LEU A 512 -2.09 17.00 -1.71
CA LEU A 512 -1.79 17.83 -0.54
C LEU A 512 -0.28 17.98 -0.30
N ASN A 513 0.50 16.92 -0.51
CA ASN A 513 1.96 16.98 -0.42
C ASN A 513 2.54 18.03 -1.37
N VAL A 514 2.08 18.04 -2.63
CA VAL A 514 2.56 19.00 -3.64
C VAL A 514 2.09 20.42 -3.32
N VAL A 515 0.83 20.60 -2.92
CA VAL A 515 0.27 21.92 -2.56
C VAL A 515 0.99 22.55 -1.36
N GLN A 516 1.29 21.76 -0.34
CA GLN A 516 2.03 22.22 0.84
C GLN A 516 3.48 22.61 0.52
N LYS A 517 4.09 22.00 -0.49
CA LYS A 517 5.45 22.31 -0.95
C LYS A 517 5.50 23.35 -2.07
N LYS A 518 4.36 23.98 -2.40
CA LYS A 518 4.26 24.92 -3.54
C LYS A 518 5.37 25.99 -3.55
N LYS A 519 5.71 26.54 -2.37
CA LYS A 519 6.78 27.55 -2.21
C LYS A 519 8.15 26.97 -2.53
N ASP A 520 8.51 25.81 -1.95
CA ASP A 520 9.81 25.18 -2.18
C ASP A 520 9.98 24.77 -3.66
N LEU A 521 8.90 24.25 -4.26
CA LEU A 521 8.88 23.91 -5.70
C LEU A 521 9.02 25.17 -6.58
N ALA A 522 8.39 26.28 -6.19
CA ALA A 522 8.55 27.56 -6.88
C ALA A 522 9.98 28.08 -6.77
N ILE A 523 10.59 28.01 -5.59
CA ILE A 523 12.00 28.37 -5.36
C ILE A 523 12.91 27.51 -6.26
N MET A 524 12.76 26.19 -6.25
CA MET A 524 13.54 25.29 -7.10
C MET A 524 13.40 25.64 -8.59
N LYS A 525 12.18 26.03 -9.02
CA LYS A 525 11.92 26.44 -10.41
C LYS A 525 12.63 27.73 -10.78
N CYS A 526 12.76 28.69 -9.86
CA CYS A 526 13.56 29.90 -10.06
C CYS A 526 15.04 29.56 -10.28
N PHE A 527 15.58 28.59 -9.55
CA PHE A 527 16.97 28.13 -9.69
C PHE A 527 17.18 27.10 -10.81
N GLY A 528 16.26 27.06 -11.77
CA GLY A 528 16.43 26.34 -13.03
C GLY A 528 15.91 24.90 -13.05
N ALA A 529 15.19 24.44 -12.02
CA ALA A 529 14.49 23.16 -12.11
C ALA A 529 13.42 23.22 -13.21
N SER A 530 13.41 22.20 -14.06
CA SER A 530 12.31 22.03 -15.02
C SER A 530 11.09 21.43 -14.31
N SER A 531 9.90 21.57 -14.92
CA SER A 531 8.70 20.91 -14.38
C SER A 531 8.87 19.39 -14.27
N PHE A 532 9.61 18.77 -15.19
CA PHE A 532 9.96 17.35 -15.12
C PHE A 532 10.92 17.00 -13.98
N ASP A 533 11.84 17.90 -13.62
CA ASP A 533 12.73 17.69 -12.49
C ASP A 533 11.95 17.71 -11.18
N LEU A 534 11.03 18.65 -11.04
CA LEU A 534 10.14 18.74 -9.88
C LEU A 534 9.24 17.50 -9.74
N LEU A 535 8.68 17.04 -10.87
CA LEU A 535 7.89 15.81 -10.91
C LEU A 535 8.69 14.59 -10.44
N ARG A 536 9.93 14.44 -10.89
CA ARG A 536 10.79 13.33 -10.45
C ARG A 536 11.04 13.37 -8.95
N ILE A 537 11.25 14.54 -8.36
CA ILE A 537 11.44 14.68 -6.91
C ILE A 537 10.19 14.21 -6.18
N VAL A 538 9.00 14.67 -6.60
CA VAL A 538 7.72 14.27 -6.02
C VAL A 538 7.48 12.77 -6.20
N PHE A 539 7.79 12.23 -7.38
CA PHE A 539 7.64 10.81 -7.68
C PHE A 539 8.55 9.92 -6.81
N TYR A 540 9.81 10.27 -6.65
CA TYR A 540 10.73 9.52 -5.77
C TYR A 540 10.25 9.55 -4.31
N GLU A 541 9.79 10.70 -3.82
CA GLU A 541 9.22 10.80 -2.47
C GLU A 541 7.99 9.90 -2.30
N SER A 542 7.13 9.84 -3.31
CA SER A 542 5.97 8.96 -3.29
C SER A 542 6.36 7.49 -3.24
N ILE A 543 7.38 7.07 -4.01
CA ILE A 543 7.91 5.70 -3.98
C ILE A 543 8.49 5.38 -2.59
N GLU A 544 9.25 6.28 -1.99
CA GLU A 544 9.82 6.10 -0.66
C GLU A 544 8.72 5.87 0.40
N ILE A 545 7.66 6.69 0.38
CA ILE A 545 6.52 6.57 1.28
C ILE A 545 5.79 5.24 1.09
N VAL A 546 5.51 4.85 -0.16
CA VAL A 546 4.83 3.59 -0.50
C VAL A 546 5.64 2.39 -0.06
N LEU A 547 6.95 2.38 -0.30
CA LEU A 547 7.83 1.28 0.08
C LEU A 547 7.86 1.06 1.59
N ILE A 548 7.93 2.14 2.38
CA ILE A 548 7.88 2.06 3.84
C ILE A 548 6.51 1.56 4.30
N ALA A 549 5.41 2.08 3.70
CA ALA A 549 4.06 1.65 4.03
C ALA A 549 3.85 0.16 3.72
N GLN A 550 4.41 -0.35 2.62
CA GLN A 550 4.36 -1.77 2.26
C GLN A 550 5.13 -2.66 3.25
N LEU A 551 6.32 -2.24 3.68
CA LEU A 551 7.09 -2.99 4.69
C LEU A 551 6.34 -3.10 6.02
N ILE A 552 5.73 -2.00 6.47
CA ILE A 552 4.90 -1.99 7.67
C ILE A 552 3.64 -2.85 7.47
N CYS A 553 3.01 -2.78 6.29
CA CYS A 553 1.84 -3.59 5.95
C CYS A 553 2.16 -5.09 6.01
N VAL A 554 3.30 -5.55 5.49
CA VAL A 554 3.72 -6.97 5.57
C VAL A 554 3.85 -7.42 7.02
N PHE A 555 4.49 -6.59 7.85
CA PHE A 555 4.65 -6.89 9.27
C PHE A 555 3.31 -6.99 10.00
N LEU A 556 2.42 -6.01 9.81
CA LEU A 556 1.09 -6.01 10.41
C LEU A 556 0.21 -7.16 9.90
N TYR A 557 0.28 -7.45 8.61
CA TYR A 557 -0.42 -8.57 7.99
C TYR A 557 0.01 -9.90 8.61
N TRP A 558 1.32 -10.13 8.77
CA TRP A 558 1.84 -11.34 9.42
C TRP A 558 1.37 -11.46 10.87
N GLN A 559 1.41 -10.38 11.65
CA GLN A 559 0.92 -10.36 13.03
C GLN A 559 -0.58 -10.65 13.11
N LEU A 560 -1.36 -10.05 12.22
CA LEU A 560 -2.80 -10.22 12.21
C LEU A 560 -3.20 -11.65 11.81
N LEU A 561 -2.53 -12.24 10.82
CA LEU A 561 -2.76 -13.64 10.44
C LEU A 561 -2.48 -14.60 11.61
N ASN A 562 -1.39 -14.40 12.32
CA ASN A 562 -1.07 -15.20 13.49
C ASN A 562 -2.15 -15.06 14.58
N PHE A 563 -2.60 -13.84 14.85
CA PHE A 563 -3.66 -13.57 15.82
C PHE A 563 -4.98 -14.24 15.42
N VAL A 564 -5.40 -14.08 14.16
CA VAL A 564 -6.65 -14.67 13.64
C VAL A 564 -6.57 -16.21 13.67
N ASN A 565 -5.44 -16.80 13.25
CA ASN A 565 -5.25 -18.24 13.29
C ASN A 565 -5.31 -18.78 14.72
N GLN A 566 -4.65 -18.13 15.69
CA GLN A 566 -4.72 -18.52 17.10
C GLN A 566 -6.14 -18.39 17.65
N PHE A 567 -6.86 -17.33 17.32
CA PHE A 567 -8.23 -17.14 17.74
C PHE A 567 -9.14 -18.24 17.20
N ILE A 568 -9.02 -18.60 15.92
CA ILE A 568 -9.81 -19.66 15.29
C ILE A 568 -9.43 -21.04 15.85
N GLN A 569 -8.13 -21.31 16.06
CA GLN A 569 -7.67 -22.56 16.68
C GLN A 569 -8.24 -22.75 18.09
N ASN A 570 -8.30 -21.68 18.87
CA ASN A 570 -8.89 -21.73 20.21
C ASN A 570 -10.40 -21.95 20.16
N MET A 571 -11.11 -21.39 19.16
CA MET A 571 -12.55 -21.59 18.99
C MET A 571 -12.92 -22.99 18.49
N LEU A 572 -12.16 -23.51 17.52
CA LEU A 572 -12.50 -24.79 16.85
C LEU A 572 -11.77 -25.99 17.43
N LEU A 573 -10.93 -25.79 18.45
CA LEU A 573 -10.13 -26.87 19.10
C LEU A 573 -9.28 -27.70 18.10
N ASN A 574 -9.00 -27.12 16.91
CA ASN A 574 -8.27 -27.76 15.82
C ASN A 574 -6.93 -27.08 15.60
N ASN A 575 -5.86 -27.86 15.40
CA ASN A 575 -4.51 -27.34 15.14
C ASN A 575 -4.27 -26.96 13.66
N THR A 576 -5.31 -26.78 12.86
CA THR A 576 -5.17 -26.42 11.45
C THR A 576 -5.03 -24.91 11.28
N PHE A 577 -4.10 -24.47 10.43
CA PHE A 577 -3.97 -23.06 10.05
C PHE A 577 -5.04 -22.70 9.02
N PHE A 578 -5.94 -21.77 9.36
CA PHE A 578 -7.02 -21.35 8.47
C PHE A 578 -6.56 -20.35 7.40
N PHE A 579 -5.58 -19.52 7.71
CA PHE A 579 -5.05 -18.55 6.75
C PHE A 579 -3.54 -18.72 6.61
N ALA A 580 -3.09 -19.10 5.43
CA ALA A 580 -1.68 -19.18 5.09
C ALA A 580 -1.16 -17.83 4.59
N PHE A 581 0.10 -17.54 4.86
CA PHE A 581 0.77 -16.37 4.31
C PHE A 581 1.01 -16.57 2.81
N ASP A 582 0.31 -15.78 1.99
CA ASP A 582 0.39 -15.87 0.53
C ASP A 582 1.29 -14.77 -0.04
N TYR A 583 2.51 -15.14 -0.43
CA TYR A 583 3.48 -14.23 -1.03
C TYR A 583 3.09 -13.79 -2.45
N GLN A 584 2.35 -14.62 -3.20
CA GLN A 584 1.93 -14.28 -4.57
C GLN A 584 0.87 -13.17 -4.53
N LEU A 585 -0.05 -13.27 -3.59
CA LEU A 585 -1.06 -12.27 -3.34
C LEU A 585 -0.44 -10.94 -2.89
N LEU A 586 0.58 -10.97 -2.02
CA LEU A 586 1.32 -9.78 -1.63
C LEU A 586 2.02 -9.11 -2.81
N LEU A 587 2.68 -9.88 -3.68
CA LEU A 587 3.32 -9.34 -4.88
C LEU A 587 2.30 -8.70 -5.83
N LEU A 588 1.13 -9.31 -5.99
CA LEU A 588 0.04 -8.77 -6.78
C LEU A 588 -0.46 -7.43 -6.21
N VAL A 589 -0.72 -7.38 -4.88
CA VAL A 589 -1.15 -6.14 -4.20
C VAL A 589 -0.08 -5.06 -4.31
N PHE A 590 1.20 -5.41 -4.20
CA PHE A 590 2.29 -4.45 -4.40
C PHE A 590 2.33 -3.92 -5.84
N GLY A 591 2.14 -4.78 -6.84
CA GLY A 591 2.02 -4.35 -8.24
C GLY A 591 0.85 -3.38 -8.45
N ILE A 592 -0.34 -3.71 -7.92
CA ILE A 592 -1.51 -2.85 -7.97
C ILE A 592 -1.24 -1.50 -7.28
N SER A 593 -0.62 -1.50 -6.10
CA SER A 593 -0.34 -0.28 -5.34
C SER A 593 0.58 0.67 -6.09
N TYR A 594 1.62 0.19 -6.78
CA TYR A 594 2.45 1.04 -7.64
C TYR A 594 1.68 1.59 -8.84
N GLY A 595 0.80 0.78 -9.45
CA GLY A 595 -0.12 1.25 -10.49
C GLY A 595 -1.03 2.38 -10.01
N LEU A 596 -1.63 2.22 -8.83
CA LEU A 596 -2.46 3.25 -8.19
C LEU A 596 -1.68 4.53 -7.90
N VAL A 597 -0.44 4.42 -7.42
CA VAL A 597 0.43 5.58 -7.18
C VAL A 597 0.73 6.32 -8.47
N ILE A 598 1.03 5.63 -9.57
CA ILE A 598 1.28 6.26 -10.87
C ILE A 598 0.04 7.03 -11.35
N ILE A 599 -1.15 6.43 -11.23
CA ILE A 599 -2.41 7.07 -11.62
C ILE A 599 -2.69 8.29 -10.73
N SER A 600 -2.50 8.16 -9.42
CA SER A 600 -2.74 9.22 -8.45
C SER A 600 -1.80 10.43 -8.59
N GLN A 601 -0.67 10.28 -9.31
CA GLN A 601 0.24 11.38 -9.62
C GLN A 601 -0.29 12.32 -10.73
N LEU A 602 -1.33 11.96 -11.47
CA LEU A 602 -1.85 12.78 -12.56
C LEU A 602 -2.33 14.18 -12.10
N PRO A 603 -3.15 14.34 -11.03
CA PRO A 603 -3.55 15.66 -10.55
C PRO A 603 -2.36 16.53 -10.05
N PRO A 604 -1.45 16.04 -9.19
CA PRO A 604 -0.23 16.75 -8.83
C PRO A 604 0.62 17.18 -10.03
N LEU A 605 0.74 16.31 -11.03
CA LEU A 605 1.48 16.57 -12.27
C LEU A 605 0.90 17.79 -13.01
N VAL A 606 -0.41 17.81 -13.24
CA VAL A 606 -1.10 18.94 -13.87
C VAL A 606 -0.88 20.23 -13.07
N TYR A 607 -0.96 20.15 -11.74
CA TYR A 607 -0.73 21.29 -10.86
C TYR A 607 0.69 21.86 -11.00
N VAL A 608 1.73 21.00 -10.96
CA VAL A 608 3.13 21.43 -11.10
C VAL A 608 3.41 22.08 -12.47
N PHE A 609 2.82 21.53 -13.55
CA PHE A 609 2.97 22.11 -14.90
C PHE A 609 2.31 23.48 -15.02
N LYS A 610 1.09 23.64 -14.47
CA LYS A 610 0.32 24.90 -14.51
C LYS A 610 0.77 25.90 -13.44
N MET A 611 1.66 25.52 -12.53
CA MET A 611 2.07 26.37 -11.40
C MET A 611 2.70 27.68 -11.86
N ASN A 612 2.08 28.80 -11.48
CA ASN A 612 2.62 30.15 -11.69
C ASN A 612 3.63 30.46 -10.57
N THR A 613 4.91 30.50 -10.95
CA THR A 613 6.04 30.67 -10.02
C THR A 613 5.97 31.99 -9.26
N VAL A 614 5.63 33.09 -9.94
CA VAL A 614 5.55 34.43 -9.35
C VAL A 614 4.45 34.52 -8.28
N LYS A 615 3.25 33.93 -8.57
CA LYS A 615 2.13 33.94 -7.62
C LYS A 615 2.49 33.23 -6.33
N HIS A 616 3.09 32.02 -6.43
CA HIS A 616 3.43 31.21 -5.25
C HIS A 616 4.64 31.70 -4.46
N LEU A 617 5.44 32.57 -5.02
CA LEU A 617 6.47 33.29 -4.27
C LEU A 617 5.87 34.43 -3.45
N LYS A 618 4.87 35.16 -3.99
CA LYS A 618 4.21 36.29 -3.31
C LYS A 618 3.21 35.90 -2.24
N ASP A 619 2.48 34.79 -2.40
CA ASP A 619 1.44 34.32 -1.44
C ASP A 619 1.97 34.02 -0.01
N SER A 620 3.20 34.36 0.29
CA SER A 620 3.89 34.01 1.55
C SER A 620 4.62 35.18 2.22
N SER A 621 4.51 36.40 1.69
CA SER A 621 4.96 37.64 2.32
C SER A 621 3.89 38.25 3.23
#